data_228a91a72d98df1d157cccab805a97c1
#
_entry.id   228a91a72d98df1d157cccab805a97c1
#
_cell.length_a   1.000
_cell.length_b   1.000
_cell.length_c   1.000
_cell.angle_alpha   90.00
_cell.angle_beta   90.00
_cell.angle_gamma   90.00
#
_symmetry.space_group_name_H-M   'P 1'
#
loop_
_entity.id
_entity.type
_entity.pdbx_description
1 polymer ?
#
loop_
_entity_poly.entity_id
_entity_poly.type
_entity_poly.pdbx_seq_one_letter_code
_entity_poly.pdbx_strand_id
1 'polypeptide(L)'
;MTTDPLDPTPAEAPPARRLAVLNLMPQAEVYLDYMAQVLPAGTDVRWLRVRNHPYRSSNQEILAATHHFYDETVLEDCDALLLTGAAMDLNPDFTAATYWDEVVETLRDADGRVGSIAGVCWGAQVVGKVFFDLEKEHFPAKISGVVEMTNLAPGHPLMRGLDDRYWLPQSRYAQMEPKGFAKAVADGLLVPLDWSEESGHTTVVSADGAYLMLQGHQDYPTERLAEEYFNAREKGRTPPVPMNYDPHRPVNRWRANNRAFFAAWLEQAAARKRSLRTAAV
;
A
#
# COMPACT_ATOMS: atom_id res chain seq x y z
N MET A 1 0.60 48.76 -29.67
CA MET A 1 1.07 47.66 -28.79
C MET A 1 -0.02 46.59 -28.83
N THR A 2 0.14 45.59 -29.67
CA THR A 2 -0.77 44.47 -29.82
C THR A 2 -0.33 43.40 -28.82
N THR A 3 -1.15 43.12 -27.86
CA THR A 3 -0.98 42.01 -26.92
C THR A 3 -1.13 40.70 -27.71
N ASP A 4 -0.09 39.86 -27.68
CA ASP A 4 -0.10 38.55 -28.30
C ASP A 4 -1.08 37.63 -27.54
N PRO A 5 -2.10 37.02 -28.19
CA PRO A 5 -3.11 36.20 -27.51
C PRO A 5 -2.66 34.76 -27.22
N LEU A 6 -1.38 34.44 -27.30
CA LEU A 6 -0.84 33.07 -27.22
C LEU A 6 0.11 32.82 -26.04
N ASP A 7 0.11 33.70 -25.04
CA ASP A 7 0.83 33.40 -23.79
C ASP A 7 -0.12 32.64 -22.82
N PRO A 8 -0.09 31.31 -22.77
CA PRO A 8 -0.92 30.57 -21.83
C PRO A 8 -0.42 30.89 -20.44
N THR A 9 -1.23 31.53 -19.65
CA THR A 9 -1.00 31.65 -18.19
C THR A 9 -0.57 30.26 -17.71
N PRO A 10 0.59 30.12 -17.02
CA PRO A 10 1.00 28.81 -16.52
C PRO A 10 -0.15 28.23 -15.70
N ALA A 11 -0.66 27.07 -16.10
CA ALA A 11 -1.66 26.37 -15.30
C ALA A 11 -1.09 26.22 -13.90
N GLU A 12 -1.80 26.70 -12.89
CA GLU A 12 -1.41 26.60 -11.50
C GLU A 12 -1.14 25.11 -11.20
N ALA A 13 0.09 24.81 -10.74
CA ALA A 13 0.46 23.43 -10.45
C ALA A 13 -0.58 22.85 -9.48
N PRO A 14 -1.09 21.64 -9.74
CA PRO A 14 -2.09 21.04 -8.85
C PRO A 14 -1.52 21.00 -7.43
N PRO A 15 -2.35 21.24 -6.41
CA PRO A 15 -1.90 21.24 -5.02
C PRO A 15 -1.19 19.93 -4.69
N ALA A 16 -0.07 20.03 -3.98
CA ALA A 16 0.70 18.85 -3.56
C ALA A 16 -0.22 17.86 -2.82
N ARG A 17 -0.15 16.57 -3.20
CA ARG A 17 -0.85 15.51 -2.47
C ARG A 17 -0.12 15.25 -1.17
N ARG A 18 -0.86 15.08 -0.07
CA ARG A 18 -0.30 14.79 1.25
C ARG A 18 -0.66 13.40 1.69
N LEU A 19 0.36 12.60 1.96
CA LEU A 19 0.25 11.20 2.34
C LEU A 19 0.84 10.98 3.74
N ALA A 20 0.05 10.49 4.68
CA ALA A 20 0.59 9.92 5.91
C ALA A 20 0.97 8.46 5.65
N VAL A 21 2.16 8.03 6.09
CA VAL A 21 2.61 6.63 6.01
C VAL A 21 2.91 6.13 7.42
N LEU A 22 2.06 5.25 7.94
CA LEU A 22 2.34 4.51 9.18
C LEU A 22 3.26 3.33 8.84
N ASN A 23 4.55 3.53 9.13
CA ASN A 23 5.61 2.64 8.69
C ASN A 23 5.95 1.62 9.78
N LEU A 24 5.65 0.34 9.50
CA LEU A 24 5.92 -0.81 10.38
C LEU A 24 7.08 -1.69 9.87
N MET A 25 7.77 -1.25 8.82
CA MET A 25 8.87 -2.01 8.25
C MET A 25 10.03 -2.14 9.24
N PRO A 26 10.68 -3.32 9.37
CA PRO A 26 11.81 -3.52 10.28
C PRO A 26 12.99 -2.58 10.03
N GLN A 27 13.21 -2.19 8.77
CA GLN A 27 14.17 -1.18 8.32
C GLN A 27 13.38 0.00 7.76
N ALA A 28 12.83 0.82 8.64
CA ALA A 28 11.87 1.86 8.29
C ALA A 28 12.46 2.90 7.31
N GLU A 29 13.74 3.24 7.47
CA GLU A 29 14.43 4.21 6.62
C GLU A 29 14.53 3.77 5.15
N VAL A 30 14.65 2.46 4.89
CA VAL A 30 14.74 1.92 3.53
C VAL A 30 13.43 2.12 2.77
N TYR A 31 12.32 2.14 3.49
CA TYR A 31 11.01 2.31 2.88
C TYR A 31 10.76 3.72 2.31
N LEU A 32 11.52 4.71 2.76
CA LEU A 32 11.50 6.06 2.18
C LEU A 32 11.86 6.00 0.68
N ASP A 33 12.94 5.27 0.36
CA ASP A 33 13.43 5.11 -1.00
C ASP A 33 12.47 4.28 -1.87
N TYR A 34 11.76 3.31 -1.26
CA TYR A 34 10.75 2.53 -1.99
C TYR A 34 9.60 3.43 -2.44
N MET A 35 9.04 4.19 -1.52
CA MET A 35 7.92 5.09 -1.83
C MET A 35 8.32 6.22 -2.78
N ALA A 36 9.54 6.75 -2.69
CA ALA A 36 10.04 7.77 -3.62
C ALA A 36 10.08 7.28 -5.08
N GLN A 37 10.17 5.96 -5.33
CA GLN A 37 10.18 5.39 -6.67
C GLN A 37 8.79 5.25 -7.29
N VAL A 38 7.73 5.18 -6.49
CA VAL A 38 6.36 4.91 -6.96
C VAL A 38 5.41 6.07 -6.76
N LEU A 39 5.65 6.94 -5.80
CA LEU A 39 4.79 8.12 -5.59
C LEU A 39 4.99 9.17 -6.68
N PRO A 40 3.93 9.93 -7.04
CA PRO A 40 4.04 11.10 -7.91
C PRO A 40 5.03 12.12 -7.35
N ALA A 41 5.77 12.78 -8.25
CA ALA A 41 6.65 13.88 -7.88
C ALA A 41 5.87 14.99 -7.14
N GLY A 42 6.46 15.54 -6.08
CA GLY A 42 5.83 16.58 -5.26
C GLY A 42 4.80 16.06 -4.23
N THR A 43 4.66 14.74 -4.05
CA THR A 43 3.89 14.21 -2.92
C THR A 43 4.58 14.58 -1.60
N ASP A 44 3.86 15.27 -0.71
CA ASP A 44 4.33 15.56 0.66
C ASP A 44 4.02 14.35 1.55
N VAL A 45 5.06 13.65 2.01
CA VAL A 45 4.91 12.43 2.80
C VAL A 45 5.18 12.71 4.28
N ARG A 46 4.22 12.40 5.13
CA ARG A 46 4.34 12.43 6.59
C ARG A 46 4.64 11.03 7.10
N TRP A 47 5.88 10.79 7.48
CA TRP A 47 6.33 9.48 7.97
C TRP A 47 5.97 9.33 9.44
N LEU A 48 5.20 8.29 9.74
CA LEU A 48 4.71 7.98 11.08
C LEU A 48 5.28 6.64 11.55
N ARG A 49 5.48 6.52 12.86
CA ARG A 49 5.86 5.28 13.54
C ARG A 49 5.02 5.06 14.79
N VAL A 50 4.87 3.80 15.19
CA VAL A 50 4.21 3.41 16.43
C VAL A 50 5.21 3.35 17.59
N ARG A 51 4.73 3.56 18.82
CA ARG A 51 5.57 3.59 20.04
C ARG A 51 6.03 2.20 20.46
N ASN A 52 5.12 1.24 20.33
CA ASN A 52 5.33 -0.13 20.83
C ASN A 52 6.06 -1.05 19.83
N HIS A 53 6.56 -0.55 18.72
CA HIS A 53 7.39 -1.28 17.78
C HIS A 53 8.87 -0.90 17.96
N PRO A 54 9.76 -1.85 18.27
CA PRO A 54 11.13 -1.55 18.66
C PRO A 54 12.04 -1.07 17.52
N TYR A 55 11.67 -1.28 16.24
CA TYR A 55 12.46 -0.89 15.05
C TYR A 55 13.94 -1.30 15.12
N ARG A 56 14.23 -2.51 15.64
CA ARG A 56 15.60 -2.97 15.98
C ARG A 56 16.56 -3.00 14.81
N SER A 57 16.06 -3.15 13.59
CA SER A 57 16.88 -3.22 12.37
C SER A 57 17.00 -1.85 11.67
N SER A 58 16.32 -0.82 12.17
CA SER A 58 16.38 0.54 11.63
C SER A 58 17.58 1.31 12.18
N ASN A 59 18.12 2.21 11.37
CA ASN A 59 19.03 3.25 11.84
C ASN A 59 18.25 4.23 12.73
N GLN A 60 18.55 4.24 14.02
CA GLN A 60 17.79 4.99 15.02
C GLN A 60 17.91 6.51 14.85
N GLU A 61 19.04 7.00 14.35
CA GLU A 61 19.27 8.42 14.08
C GLU A 61 18.39 8.91 12.91
N ILE A 62 18.37 8.14 11.80
CA ILE A 62 17.53 8.44 10.65
C ILE A 62 16.04 8.30 11.03
N LEU A 63 15.70 7.24 11.75
CA LEU A 63 14.33 7.02 12.21
C LEU A 63 13.81 8.19 13.04
N ALA A 64 14.62 8.68 13.98
CA ALA A 64 14.25 9.83 14.82
C ALA A 64 14.14 11.13 14.04
N ALA A 65 14.96 11.31 13.00
CA ALA A 65 14.96 12.51 12.17
C ALA A 65 13.81 12.54 11.14
N THR A 66 13.32 11.37 10.71
CA THR A 66 12.36 11.27 9.59
C THR A 66 10.96 10.83 10.01
N HIS A 67 10.83 9.97 11.05
CA HIS A 67 9.56 9.41 11.47
C HIS A 67 9.09 9.99 12.80
N HIS A 68 7.89 10.53 12.80
CA HIS A 68 7.24 11.07 14.01
C HIS A 68 6.30 10.00 14.62
N PHE A 69 6.11 10.03 15.93
CA PHE A 69 5.03 9.26 16.52
C PHE A 69 3.69 9.80 16.04
N TYR A 70 2.74 8.88 15.85
CA TYR A 70 1.41 9.27 15.47
C TYR A 70 0.84 10.33 16.44
N ASP A 71 0.25 11.35 15.84
CA ASP A 71 -0.55 12.39 16.47
C ASP A 71 -1.71 12.70 15.52
N GLU A 72 -2.92 12.80 16.04
CA GLU A 72 -4.14 12.97 15.25
C GLU A 72 -4.12 14.23 14.37
N THR A 73 -3.41 15.28 14.78
CA THR A 73 -3.32 16.55 14.04
C THR A 73 -2.62 16.39 12.69
N VAL A 74 -1.77 15.36 12.55
CA VAL A 74 -1.09 15.05 11.28
C VAL A 74 -2.07 14.72 10.17
N LEU A 75 -3.19 14.07 10.51
CA LEU A 75 -4.19 13.63 9.53
C LEU A 75 -5.07 14.76 9.00
N GLU A 76 -5.18 15.88 9.70
CA GLU A 76 -6.03 17.00 9.28
C GLU A 76 -5.69 17.48 7.87
N ASP A 77 -4.41 17.49 7.55
CA ASP A 77 -3.90 17.97 6.27
C ASP A 77 -3.63 16.84 5.25
N CYS A 78 -3.59 15.55 5.67
CA CYS A 78 -3.30 14.46 4.78
C CYS A 78 -4.51 14.04 3.94
N ASP A 79 -4.30 13.79 2.65
CA ASP A 79 -5.32 13.27 1.74
C ASP A 79 -5.58 11.78 1.96
N ALA A 80 -4.54 11.03 2.32
CA ALA A 80 -4.59 9.58 2.50
C ALA A 80 -3.69 9.12 3.66
N LEU A 81 -3.96 7.91 4.17
CA LEU A 81 -3.09 7.16 5.08
C LEU A 81 -2.71 5.83 4.42
N LEU A 82 -1.42 5.50 4.42
CA LEU A 82 -0.89 4.20 4.03
C LEU A 82 -0.33 3.47 5.26
N LEU A 83 -0.82 2.24 5.51
CA LEU A 83 -0.24 1.30 6.46
C LEU A 83 0.69 0.34 5.71
N THR A 84 1.96 0.30 6.05
CA THR A 84 2.92 -0.60 5.40
C THR A 84 2.72 -2.06 5.78
N GLY A 85 3.39 -2.96 5.07
CA GLY A 85 3.60 -4.33 5.53
C GLY A 85 4.37 -4.39 6.85
N ALA A 86 4.34 -5.55 7.47
CA ALA A 86 5.10 -5.87 8.67
C ALA A 86 5.55 -7.34 8.64
N ALA A 87 6.59 -7.67 9.42
CA ALA A 87 7.10 -9.05 9.52
C ALA A 87 6.21 -9.95 10.40
N MET A 88 4.89 -9.82 10.29
CA MET A 88 3.87 -10.52 11.07
C MET A 88 3.09 -11.57 10.26
N ASP A 89 3.49 -11.79 9.05
CA ASP A 89 2.76 -12.59 8.06
C ASP A 89 2.58 -14.07 8.48
N LEU A 90 3.54 -14.60 9.25
CA LEU A 90 3.49 -15.99 9.74
C LEU A 90 2.67 -16.16 11.02
N ASN A 91 2.28 -15.08 11.69
CA ASN A 91 1.48 -15.18 12.90
C ASN A 91 -0.02 -15.22 12.53
N PRO A 92 -0.78 -16.24 12.93
CA PRO A 92 -2.21 -16.30 12.64
C PRO A 92 -3.02 -15.23 13.38
N ASP A 93 -2.54 -14.79 14.53
CA ASP A 93 -3.23 -13.82 15.38
C ASP A 93 -2.71 -12.40 15.13
N PHE A 94 -3.60 -11.49 14.74
CA PHE A 94 -3.27 -10.08 14.55
C PHE A 94 -2.83 -9.42 15.85
N THR A 95 -3.45 -9.80 17.00
CA THR A 95 -3.20 -9.20 18.32
C THR A 95 -1.85 -9.57 18.90
N ALA A 96 -1.13 -10.53 18.29
CA ALA A 96 0.23 -10.89 18.69
C ALA A 96 1.27 -9.79 18.35
N ALA A 97 0.92 -8.80 17.51
CA ALA A 97 1.74 -7.61 17.31
C ALA A 97 1.66 -6.71 18.55
N THR A 98 2.79 -6.42 19.18
CA THR A 98 2.86 -5.56 20.39
C THR A 98 2.31 -4.15 20.16
N TYR A 99 2.20 -3.73 18.91
CA TYR A 99 1.68 -2.44 18.44
C TYR A 99 0.27 -2.53 17.84
N TRP A 100 -0.44 -3.66 18.04
CA TRP A 100 -1.75 -3.89 17.42
C TRP A 100 -2.76 -2.80 17.82
N ASP A 101 -2.91 -2.53 19.10
CA ASP A 101 -3.89 -1.55 19.59
C ASP A 101 -3.62 -0.15 19.05
N GLU A 102 -2.34 0.26 18.99
CA GLU A 102 -1.92 1.56 18.46
C GLU A 102 -2.20 1.68 16.96
N VAL A 103 -2.02 0.60 16.19
CA VAL A 103 -2.36 0.56 14.77
C VAL A 103 -3.88 0.66 14.56
N VAL A 104 -4.66 -0.11 15.32
CA VAL A 104 -6.14 -0.08 15.24
C VAL A 104 -6.68 1.31 15.60
N GLU A 105 -6.16 1.91 16.66
CA GLU A 105 -6.52 3.26 17.08
C GLU A 105 -6.23 4.27 15.98
N THR A 106 -5.01 4.24 15.40
CA THR A 106 -4.62 5.11 14.30
C THR A 106 -5.53 4.95 13.08
N LEU A 107 -5.87 3.72 12.69
CA LEU A 107 -6.74 3.48 11.53
C LEU A 107 -8.17 3.99 11.78
N ARG A 108 -8.72 3.75 12.97
CA ARG A 108 -10.07 4.22 13.34
C ARG A 108 -10.14 5.73 13.45
N ASP A 109 -9.09 6.35 13.96
CA ASP A 109 -9.01 7.80 14.04
C ASP A 109 -8.84 8.44 12.65
N ALA A 110 -8.16 7.77 11.72
CA ALA A 110 -8.05 8.21 10.33
C ALA A 110 -9.36 8.10 9.54
N ASP A 111 -10.29 7.24 9.99
CA ASP A 111 -11.56 7.01 9.31
C ASP A 111 -12.40 8.29 9.28
N GLY A 112 -12.84 8.69 8.07
CA GLY A 112 -13.56 9.93 7.85
C GLY A 112 -12.70 11.21 7.90
N ARG A 113 -11.46 11.15 8.40
CA ARG A 113 -10.53 12.30 8.40
C ARG A 113 -9.68 12.37 7.15
N VAL A 114 -9.29 11.23 6.58
CA VAL A 114 -8.60 11.16 5.28
C VAL A 114 -9.56 10.66 4.21
N GLY A 115 -9.25 10.93 2.95
CA GLY A 115 -10.06 10.49 1.83
C GLY A 115 -9.93 9.00 1.52
N SER A 116 -8.80 8.37 1.86
CA SER A 116 -8.64 6.92 1.72
C SER A 116 -7.56 6.39 2.66
N ILE A 117 -7.80 5.18 3.18
CA ILE A 117 -6.85 4.40 3.97
C ILE A 117 -6.43 3.21 3.13
N ALA A 118 -5.13 3.06 2.88
CA ALA A 118 -4.58 1.89 2.18
C ALA A 118 -3.71 1.05 3.12
N GLY A 119 -3.73 -0.26 2.93
CA GLY A 119 -2.78 -1.17 3.55
C GLY A 119 -2.03 -1.98 2.51
N VAL A 120 -0.74 -2.29 2.76
CA VAL A 120 0.11 -3.12 1.90
C VAL A 120 0.46 -4.41 2.61
N CYS A 121 0.35 -5.56 1.94
CA CYS A 121 0.69 -6.89 2.46
C CYS A 121 -0.03 -7.17 3.79
N TRP A 122 0.69 -7.32 4.91
CA TRP A 122 0.08 -7.44 6.23
C TRP A 122 -0.83 -6.24 6.56
N GLY A 123 -0.44 -5.02 6.19
CA GLY A 123 -1.28 -3.83 6.35
C GLY A 123 -2.62 -3.95 5.62
N ALA A 124 -2.66 -4.59 4.44
CA ALA A 124 -3.91 -4.85 3.73
C ALA A 124 -4.84 -5.79 4.52
N GLN A 125 -4.26 -6.83 5.14
CA GLN A 125 -5.01 -7.75 6.00
C GLN A 125 -5.54 -7.04 7.25
N VAL A 126 -4.75 -6.10 7.83
CA VAL A 126 -5.18 -5.29 8.99
C VAL A 126 -6.35 -4.37 8.60
N VAL A 127 -6.28 -3.68 7.47
CA VAL A 127 -7.39 -2.86 6.97
C VAL A 127 -8.64 -3.72 6.77
N GLY A 128 -8.49 -4.91 6.16
CA GLY A 128 -9.57 -5.88 5.99
C GLY A 128 -10.17 -6.33 7.34
N LYS A 129 -9.34 -6.59 8.35
CA LYS A 129 -9.78 -6.97 9.70
C LYS A 129 -10.51 -5.85 10.42
N VAL A 130 -9.95 -4.64 10.42
CA VAL A 130 -10.47 -3.52 11.21
C VAL A 130 -11.81 -3.00 10.69
N PHE A 131 -12.00 -2.95 9.37
CA PHE A 131 -13.16 -2.33 8.75
C PHE A 131 -14.19 -3.31 8.18
N PHE A 132 -13.82 -4.56 7.93
CA PHE A 132 -14.69 -5.57 7.32
C PHE A 132 -14.73 -6.89 8.10
N ASP A 133 -14.05 -6.97 9.25
CA ASP A 133 -13.92 -8.18 10.08
C ASP A 133 -13.43 -9.41 9.31
N LEU A 134 -12.55 -9.20 8.32
CA LEU A 134 -11.97 -10.27 7.55
C LEU A 134 -10.82 -10.93 8.32
N GLU A 135 -10.86 -12.25 8.39
CA GLU A 135 -9.75 -13.04 8.91
C GLU A 135 -8.69 -13.25 7.83
N LYS A 136 -7.51 -13.74 8.23
CA LYS A 136 -6.47 -14.17 7.30
C LYS A 136 -6.34 -15.68 7.25
N GLU A 137 -5.99 -16.19 6.08
CA GLU A 137 -5.69 -17.59 5.85
C GLU A 137 -4.27 -17.73 5.33
N HIS A 138 -3.51 -18.68 5.90
CA HIS A 138 -2.15 -18.93 5.48
C HIS A 138 -2.09 -19.87 4.27
N PHE A 139 -1.19 -19.56 3.34
CA PHE A 139 -0.84 -20.47 2.27
C PHE A 139 0.04 -21.61 2.79
N PRO A 140 0.00 -22.79 2.14
CA PRO A 140 0.93 -23.88 2.45
C PRO A 140 2.40 -23.54 2.23
N ALA A 141 2.68 -22.57 1.35
CA ALA A 141 4.01 -22.09 1.05
C ALA A 141 3.97 -20.58 0.71
N LYS A 142 5.10 -19.89 0.90
CA LYS A 142 5.23 -18.48 0.53
C LYS A 142 4.99 -18.26 -0.96
N ILE A 143 4.11 -17.35 -1.32
CA ILE A 143 4.05 -16.81 -2.68
C ILE A 143 5.15 -15.74 -2.80
N SER A 144 6.13 -15.98 -3.67
CA SER A 144 7.25 -15.06 -3.90
C SER A 144 7.57 -14.98 -5.39
N GLY A 145 7.61 -13.78 -5.94
CA GLY A 145 7.93 -13.55 -7.34
C GLY A 145 7.18 -12.39 -7.95
N VAL A 146 7.17 -12.34 -9.26
CA VAL A 146 6.43 -11.34 -10.06
C VAL A 146 5.35 -12.07 -10.83
N VAL A 147 4.09 -11.78 -10.51
CA VAL A 147 2.91 -12.49 -11.03
C VAL A 147 2.22 -11.62 -12.07
N GLU A 148 1.76 -12.23 -13.16
CA GLU A 148 0.93 -11.55 -14.15
C GLU A 148 -0.51 -11.49 -13.64
N MET A 149 -1.02 -10.29 -13.46
CA MET A 149 -2.38 -10.03 -12.99
C MET A 149 -3.30 -9.70 -14.17
N THR A 150 -4.54 -10.18 -14.10
CA THR A 150 -5.63 -9.74 -14.99
C THR A 150 -6.33 -8.56 -14.33
N ASN A 151 -6.46 -7.46 -15.06
CA ASN A 151 -7.24 -6.29 -14.66
C ASN A 151 -8.74 -6.62 -14.82
N LEU A 152 -9.45 -6.78 -13.70
CA LEU A 152 -10.88 -7.11 -13.69
C LEU A 152 -11.79 -5.88 -13.86
N ALA A 153 -11.23 -4.67 -13.70
CA ALA A 153 -12.00 -3.44 -13.65
C ALA A 153 -11.32 -2.30 -14.43
N PRO A 154 -11.08 -2.44 -15.76
CA PRO A 154 -10.33 -1.44 -16.54
C PRO A 154 -11.02 -0.07 -16.59
N GLY A 155 -12.33 -0.01 -16.34
CA GLY A 155 -13.08 1.25 -16.18
C GLY A 155 -12.98 1.90 -14.80
N HIS A 156 -12.49 1.16 -13.78
CA HIS A 156 -12.35 1.70 -12.43
C HIS A 156 -11.24 2.77 -12.39
N PRO A 157 -11.45 3.89 -11.70
CA PRO A 157 -10.46 4.99 -11.68
C PRO A 157 -9.05 4.57 -11.25
N LEU A 158 -8.89 3.64 -10.32
CA LEU A 158 -7.58 3.11 -9.88
C LEU A 158 -6.89 2.27 -10.97
N MET A 159 -7.65 1.62 -11.85
CA MET A 159 -7.15 0.65 -12.82
C MET A 159 -7.05 1.18 -14.24
N ARG A 160 -7.64 2.35 -14.50
CA ARG A 160 -7.76 2.95 -15.83
C ARG A 160 -6.42 3.23 -16.51
N GLY A 161 -5.36 3.45 -15.72
CA GLY A 161 -4.00 3.68 -16.23
C GLY A 161 -3.15 2.41 -16.36
N LEU A 162 -3.73 1.23 -16.09
CA LEU A 162 -3.03 -0.05 -16.16
C LEU A 162 -3.52 -0.83 -17.39
N ASP A 163 -2.63 -1.68 -17.93
CA ASP A 163 -2.96 -2.60 -19.01
C ASP A 163 -3.98 -3.67 -18.55
N ASP A 164 -4.63 -4.34 -19.51
CA ASP A 164 -5.53 -5.49 -19.22
C ASP A 164 -4.81 -6.64 -18.52
N ARG A 165 -3.51 -6.75 -18.76
CA ARG A 165 -2.57 -7.62 -18.08
C ARG A 165 -1.37 -6.84 -17.60
N TYR A 166 -0.98 -7.00 -16.33
CA TYR A 166 0.16 -6.29 -15.76
C TYR A 166 0.90 -7.14 -14.72
N TRP A 167 2.13 -6.78 -14.45
CA TRP A 167 2.99 -7.52 -13.55
C TRP A 167 2.99 -6.90 -12.16
N LEU A 168 2.91 -7.75 -11.13
CA LEU A 168 2.88 -7.31 -9.74
C LEU A 168 3.75 -8.20 -8.84
N PRO A 169 4.68 -7.63 -8.05
CA PRO A 169 5.47 -8.38 -7.07
C PRO A 169 4.59 -8.95 -5.96
N GLN A 170 4.92 -10.18 -5.55
CA GLN A 170 4.30 -10.89 -4.44
C GLN A 170 5.38 -11.38 -3.48
N SER A 171 5.18 -11.23 -2.17
CA SER A 171 6.03 -11.75 -1.12
C SER A 171 5.23 -11.94 0.16
N ARG A 172 4.38 -12.97 0.21
CA ARG A 172 3.44 -13.16 1.32
C ARG A 172 3.18 -14.62 1.65
N TYR A 173 2.82 -14.87 2.90
CA TYR A 173 2.43 -16.19 3.42
C TYR A 173 0.94 -16.34 3.63
N ALA A 174 0.18 -15.25 3.51
CA ALA A 174 -1.25 -15.25 3.82
C ALA A 174 -2.06 -14.40 2.83
N GLN A 175 -3.36 -14.58 2.89
CA GLN A 175 -4.38 -13.81 2.19
C GLN A 175 -5.55 -13.49 3.12
N MET A 176 -6.47 -12.64 2.69
CA MET A 176 -7.78 -12.52 3.32
C MET A 176 -8.53 -13.85 3.17
N GLU A 177 -9.17 -14.31 4.25
CA GLU A 177 -9.88 -15.60 4.26
C GLU A 177 -10.96 -15.62 3.14
N PRO A 178 -10.94 -16.66 2.26
CA PRO A 178 -11.73 -16.64 1.04
C PRO A 178 -13.24 -16.55 1.24
N LYS A 179 -13.79 -17.18 2.30
CA LYS A 179 -15.25 -17.18 2.53
C LYS A 179 -15.76 -15.82 2.99
N GLY A 180 -15.06 -15.21 3.96
CA GLY A 180 -15.37 -13.86 4.45
C GLY A 180 -15.20 -12.83 3.33
N PHE A 181 -14.13 -12.96 2.54
CA PHE A 181 -13.90 -12.11 1.39
C PHE A 181 -15.01 -12.25 0.34
N ALA A 182 -15.36 -13.48 -0.08
CA ALA A 182 -16.42 -13.72 -1.04
C ALA A 182 -17.79 -13.19 -0.56
N LYS A 183 -18.07 -13.32 0.75
CA LYS A 183 -19.27 -12.72 1.35
C LYS A 183 -19.26 -11.20 1.26
N ALA A 184 -18.17 -10.54 1.61
CA ALA A 184 -18.06 -9.09 1.55
C ALA A 184 -18.20 -8.54 0.11
N VAL A 185 -17.71 -9.29 -0.89
CA VAL A 185 -17.93 -8.97 -2.31
C VAL A 185 -19.39 -9.16 -2.70
N ALA A 186 -20.03 -10.27 -2.30
CA ALA A 186 -21.44 -10.53 -2.60
C ALA A 186 -22.38 -9.52 -1.95
N ASP A 187 -22.04 -9.03 -0.75
CA ASP A 187 -22.76 -7.98 -0.03
C ASP A 187 -22.54 -6.58 -0.63
N GLY A 188 -21.69 -6.45 -1.66
CA GLY A 188 -21.39 -5.18 -2.32
C GLY A 188 -20.49 -4.25 -1.50
N LEU A 189 -19.81 -4.75 -0.46
CA LEU A 189 -18.93 -3.98 0.41
C LEU A 189 -17.53 -3.80 -0.22
N LEU A 190 -17.05 -4.82 -0.93
CA LEU A 190 -15.72 -4.88 -1.53
C LEU A 190 -15.79 -5.13 -3.03
N VAL A 191 -14.85 -4.53 -3.75
CA VAL A 191 -14.67 -4.67 -5.21
C VAL A 191 -13.26 -5.18 -5.46
N PRO A 192 -13.09 -6.45 -5.92
CA PRO A 192 -11.80 -6.94 -6.38
C PRO A 192 -11.45 -6.30 -7.74
N LEU A 193 -10.24 -5.77 -7.85
CA LEU A 193 -9.80 -5.05 -9.03
C LEU A 193 -8.89 -5.88 -9.94
N ASP A 194 -8.28 -6.94 -9.41
CA ASP A 194 -7.39 -7.84 -10.15
C ASP A 194 -7.54 -9.29 -9.72
N TRP A 195 -6.95 -10.18 -10.51
CA TRP A 195 -6.88 -11.61 -10.21
C TRP A 195 -5.75 -12.30 -10.96
N SER A 196 -5.18 -13.34 -10.35
CA SER A 196 -4.34 -14.32 -11.03
C SER A 196 -4.57 -15.72 -10.45
N GLU A 197 -4.22 -16.76 -11.22
CA GLU A 197 -4.29 -18.14 -10.73
C GLU A 197 -3.29 -18.40 -9.62
N GLU A 198 -2.10 -17.79 -9.69
CA GLU A 198 -1.00 -18.01 -8.77
C GLU A 198 -1.18 -17.28 -7.42
N SER A 199 -1.87 -16.15 -7.41
CA SER A 199 -1.95 -15.29 -6.22
C SER A 199 -3.38 -14.89 -5.80
N GLY A 200 -4.41 -15.26 -6.57
CA GLY A 200 -5.78 -14.83 -6.33
C GLY A 200 -5.95 -13.31 -6.50
N HIS A 201 -6.89 -12.73 -5.80
CA HIS A 201 -7.11 -11.28 -5.76
C HIS A 201 -6.06 -10.59 -4.91
N THR A 202 -5.43 -9.55 -5.42
CA THR A 202 -4.37 -8.83 -4.70
C THR A 202 -4.69 -7.36 -4.47
N THR A 203 -5.47 -6.75 -5.33
CA THR A 203 -5.91 -5.36 -5.21
C THR A 203 -7.42 -5.33 -5.01
N VAL A 204 -7.84 -4.86 -3.83
CA VAL A 204 -9.26 -4.81 -3.44
C VAL A 204 -9.57 -3.44 -2.86
N VAL A 205 -10.70 -2.86 -3.24
CA VAL A 205 -11.16 -1.56 -2.73
C VAL A 205 -12.56 -1.68 -2.13
N SER A 206 -12.89 -0.88 -1.12
CA SER A 206 -14.27 -0.75 -0.66
C SER A 206 -15.14 -0.06 -1.71
N ALA A 207 -16.43 -0.39 -1.74
CA ALA A 207 -17.37 0.15 -2.73
C ALA A 207 -17.43 1.69 -2.76
N ASP A 208 -17.17 2.33 -1.61
CA ASP A 208 -17.12 3.80 -1.47
C ASP A 208 -15.73 4.41 -1.72
N GLY A 209 -14.71 3.59 -1.99
CA GLY A 209 -13.33 4.01 -2.22
C GLY A 209 -12.56 4.45 -0.96
N ALA A 210 -13.12 4.26 0.23
CA ALA A 210 -12.49 4.67 1.49
C ALA A 210 -11.29 3.80 1.87
N TYR A 211 -11.36 2.50 1.58
CA TYR A 211 -10.39 1.52 2.05
C TYR A 211 -9.79 0.75 0.87
N LEU A 212 -8.47 0.68 0.82
CA LEU A 212 -7.72 0.01 -0.23
C LEU A 212 -6.82 -1.07 0.38
N MET A 213 -6.96 -2.30 -0.06
CA MET A 213 -6.21 -3.45 0.41
C MET A 213 -5.31 -3.96 -0.72
N LEU A 214 -4.00 -3.76 -0.58
CA LEU A 214 -2.96 -4.16 -1.52
C LEU A 214 -2.23 -5.38 -0.94
N GLN A 215 -2.71 -6.59 -1.21
CA GLN A 215 -2.07 -7.82 -0.73
C GLN A 215 -0.74 -8.11 -1.44
N GLY A 216 -0.58 -7.63 -2.68
CA GLY A 216 0.68 -7.59 -3.41
C GLY A 216 1.52 -6.37 -3.04
N HIS A 217 2.67 -6.22 -3.73
CA HIS A 217 3.66 -5.19 -3.43
C HIS A 217 3.83 -4.18 -4.57
N GLN A 218 2.87 -3.25 -4.67
CA GLN A 218 2.99 -2.09 -5.56
C GLN A 218 4.12 -1.14 -5.15
N ASP A 219 4.64 -1.30 -3.94
CA ASP A 219 5.71 -0.52 -3.32
C ASP A 219 7.13 -1.06 -3.56
N TYR A 220 7.28 -2.28 -4.14
CA TYR A 220 8.59 -2.90 -4.28
C TYR A 220 9.46 -2.26 -5.38
N PRO A 221 10.70 -1.86 -5.05
CA PRO A 221 11.71 -1.56 -6.04
C PRO A 221 12.18 -2.82 -6.77
N THR A 222 13.03 -2.61 -7.80
CA THR A 222 13.50 -3.70 -8.68
C THR A 222 14.18 -4.83 -7.91
N GLU A 223 15.01 -4.48 -6.93
CA GLU A 223 15.94 -5.37 -6.24
C GLU A 223 15.32 -6.10 -5.04
N ARG A 224 14.15 -5.66 -4.56
CA ARG A 224 13.62 -6.13 -3.27
C ARG A 224 13.43 -7.65 -3.16
N LEU A 225 12.93 -8.29 -4.21
CA LEU A 225 12.78 -9.77 -4.21
C LEU A 225 14.13 -10.48 -4.21
N ALA A 226 15.17 -9.91 -4.84
CA ALA A 226 16.53 -10.44 -4.81
C ALA A 226 17.12 -10.32 -3.40
N GLU A 227 16.96 -9.17 -2.76
CA GLU A 227 17.39 -8.96 -1.37
C GLU A 227 16.76 -9.98 -0.42
N GLU A 228 15.45 -10.19 -0.52
CA GLU A 228 14.75 -11.19 0.31
C GLU A 228 15.29 -12.61 0.06
N TYR A 229 15.52 -12.96 -1.21
CA TYR A 229 16.04 -14.26 -1.61
C TYR A 229 17.46 -14.49 -1.04
N PHE A 230 18.38 -13.54 -1.22
CA PHE A 230 19.75 -13.66 -0.73
C PHE A 230 19.83 -13.60 0.79
N ASN A 231 19.11 -12.69 1.44
CA ASN A 231 19.04 -12.59 2.90
C ASN A 231 18.50 -13.89 3.54
N ALA A 232 17.56 -14.57 2.90
CA ALA A 232 17.09 -15.87 3.38
C ALA A 232 18.19 -16.95 3.26
N ARG A 233 18.96 -16.96 2.18
CA ARG A 233 20.08 -17.89 1.98
C ARG A 233 21.22 -17.64 2.95
N GLU A 234 21.58 -16.40 3.19
CA GLU A 234 22.60 -16.02 4.19
C GLU A 234 22.24 -16.50 5.60
N LYS A 235 20.94 -16.54 5.91
CA LYS A 235 20.40 -17.12 7.15
C LYS A 235 20.27 -18.65 7.13
N GLY A 236 20.91 -19.33 6.17
CA GLY A 236 20.90 -20.79 6.04
C GLY A 236 19.58 -21.40 5.56
N ARG A 237 18.66 -20.59 5.03
CA ARG A 237 17.40 -21.09 4.44
C ARG A 237 17.61 -21.44 2.97
N THR A 238 16.74 -22.29 2.43
CA THR A 238 16.67 -22.66 1.00
C THR A 238 15.37 -22.15 0.37
N PRO A 239 15.21 -20.82 0.19
CA PRO A 239 14.02 -20.30 -0.43
C PRO A 239 13.95 -20.74 -1.90
N PRO A 240 12.76 -21.01 -2.47
CA PRO A 240 12.62 -21.18 -3.89
C PRO A 240 13.01 -19.89 -4.63
N VAL A 241 13.49 -20.05 -5.87
CA VAL A 241 13.70 -18.88 -6.74
C VAL A 241 12.35 -18.18 -6.95
N PRO A 242 12.29 -16.84 -6.82
CA PRO A 242 11.05 -16.11 -7.03
C PRO A 242 10.47 -16.34 -8.43
N MET A 243 9.16 -16.54 -8.55
CA MET A 243 8.49 -16.79 -9.83
C MET A 243 8.70 -15.61 -10.79
N ASN A 244 8.97 -15.91 -12.06
CA ASN A 244 9.13 -14.92 -13.13
C ASN A 244 10.15 -13.82 -12.85
N TYR A 245 11.16 -14.10 -12.00
CA TYR A 245 12.15 -13.13 -11.57
C TYR A 245 13.52 -13.81 -11.33
N ASP A 246 14.54 -13.29 -11.97
CA ASP A 246 15.93 -13.73 -11.75
C ASP A 246 16.59 -12.85 -10.69
N PRO A 247 16.88 -13.37 -9.47
CA PRO A 247 17.49 -12.57 -8.41
C PRO A 247 18.92 -12.11 -8.72
N HIS A 248 19.62 -12.76 -9.67
CA HIS A 248 20.98 -12.36 -10.11
C HIS A 248 20.94 -11.27 -11.19
N ARG A 249 19.80 -11.12 -11.88
CA ARG A 249 19.62 -10.15 -12.96
C ARG A 249 18.22 -9.54 -12.90
N PRO A 250 17.89 -8.79 -11.84
CA PRO A 250 16.56 -8.27 -11.61
C PRO A 250 16.12 -7.32 -12.72
N VAL A 251 14.90 -7.52 -13.23
CA VAL A 251 14.28 -6.68 -14.25
C VAL A 251 12.91 -6.22 -13.75
N ASN A 252 12.70 -4.91 -13.71
CA ASN A 252 11.44 -4.32 -13.30
C ASN A 252 10.45 -4.27 -14.47
N ARG A 253 9.30 -4.92 -14.32
CA ARG A 253 8.18 -4.94 -15.28
C ARG A 253 6.90 -4.31 -14.71
N TRP A 254 6.97 -3.71 -13.52
CA TRP A 254 5.80 -3.20 -12.78
C TRP A 254 5.88 -1.71 -12.46
N ARG A 255 7.02 -1.05 -12.65
CA ARG A 255 7.25 0.34 -12.23
C ARG A 255 6.25 1.33 -12.82
N ALA A 256 5.98 1.24 -14.12
CA ALA A 256 5.06 2.16 -14.78
C ALA A 256 3.64 2.01 -14.24
N ASN A 257 3.17 0.78 -14.11
CA ASN A 257 1.85 0.46 -13.58
C ASN A 257 1.70 0.91 -12.12
N ASN A 258 2.70 0.62 -11.28
CA ASN A 258 2.66 1.01 -9.87
C ASN A 258 2.63 2.54 -9.70
N ARG A 259 3.40 3.28 -10.48
CA ARG A 259 3.35 4.75 -10.51
C ARG A 259 1.98 5.28 -10.93
N ALA A 260 1.41 4.73 -11.99
CA ALA A 260 0.08 5.10 -12.47
C ALA A 260 -0.98 4.80 -11.40
N PHE A 261 -0.88 3.65 -10.74
CA PHE A 261 -1.79 3.24 -9.67
C PHE A 261 -1.74 4.18 -8.46
N PHE A 262 -0.55 4.46 -7.91
CA PHE A 262 -0.40 5.38 -6.77
C PHE A 262 -0.83 6.81 -7.11
N ALA A 263 -0.58 7.27 -8.33
CA ALA A 263 -1.06 8.58 -8.79
C ALA A 263 -2.59 8.63 -8.79
N ALA A 264 -3.25 7.63 -9.36
CA ALA A 264 -4.70 7.52 -9.38
C ALA A 264 -5.31 7.41 -7.97
N TRP A 265 -4.68 6.61 -7.09
CA TRP A 265 -5.15 6.48 -5.70
C TRP A 265 -5.08 7.80 -4.93
N LEU A 266 -3.96 8.52 -4.98
CA LEU A 266 -3.82 9.81 -4.29
C LEU A 266 -4.77 10.86 -4.85
N GLU A 267 -5.02 10.84 -6.15
CA GLU A 267 -6.00 11.75 -6.76
C GLU A 267 -7.42 11.48 -6.25
N GLN A 268 -7.84 10.21 -6.20
CA GLN A 268 -9.14 9.83 -5.66
C GLN A 268 -9.26 10.16 -4.17
N ALA A 269 -8.23 9.85 -3.38
CA ALA A 269 -8.20 10.16 -1.96
C ALA A 269 -8.38 11.67 -1.71
N ALA A 270 -7.65 12.52 -2.44
CA ALA A 270 -7.79 13.96 -2.33
C ALA A 270 -9.20 14.45 -2.75
N ALA A 271 -9.78 13.87 -3.80
CA ALA A 271 -11.13 14.20 -4.23
C ALA A 271 -12.17 13.82 -3.17
N ARG A 272 -12.08 12.60 -2.61
CA ARG A 272 -12.97 12.12 -1.55
C ARG A 272 -12.83 12.97 -0.27
N LYS A 273 -11.62 13.34 0.14
CA LYS A 273 -11.40 14.22 1.30
C LYS A 273 -12.09 15.58 1.14
N ARG A 274 -12.03 16.18 -0.06
CA ARG A 274 -12.77 17.45 -0.32
C ARG A 274 -14.27 17.26 -0.16
N SER A 275 -14.83 16.16 -0.64
CA SER A 275 -16.26 15.86 -0.49
C SER A 275 -16.66 15.67 0.98
N LEU A 276 -15.84 14.98 1.79
CA LEU A 276 -16.08 14.83 3.22
C LEU A 276 -16.10 16.18 3.95
N ARG A 277 -15.18 17.10 3.64
CA ARG A 277 -15.16 18.44 4.22
C ARG A 277 -16.41 19.27 3.85
N THR A 278 -16.90 19.13 2.62
CA THR A 278 -18.09 19.85 2.18
C THR A 278 -19.37 19.32 2.84
N ALA A 279 -19.43 18.01 3.13
CA ALA A 279 -20.58 17.39 3.79
C ALA A 279 -20.65 17.67 5.31
N ALA A 280 -19.54 18.11 5.93
CA ALA A 280 -19.45 18.43 7.35
C ALA A 280 -19.81 19.89 7.69
N VAL A 281 -20.06 20.74 6.68
CA VAL A 281 -20.49 22.13 6.77
C VAL A 281 -21.97 22.25 6.46
#